data_15c8a398f5c20409f43d76fa000737d8
#
_entry.id   15c8a398f5c20409f43d76fa000737d8
#
_cell.length_a   1.000
_cell.length_b   1.000
_cell.length_c   1.000
_cell.angle_alpha   90.00
_cell.angle_beta   90.00
_cell.angle_gamma   90.00
#
_symmetry.space_group_name_H-M   'P 1'
#
loop_
_entity.id
_entity.type
_entity.pdbx_description
1 polymer ?
#
loop_
_entity_poly.entity_id
_entity_poly.type
_entity_poly.pdbx_seq_one_letter_code
_entity_poly.pdbx_strand_id
1 'polypeptide(L)'
;MHYDTPSCLLFLVTSNEIWAQIIEDKEPAILEVHYIKTSVADTLENRSYTDPMTLRIGKTSAMFYPTKMMWADSLLQTDYALYEKLHREMNPLGQSEYKPLGGMEREYLFRNINDGETMVYRVIAGEHYSYTESTEMPAWQILSETKELLGYSCQLASCDFRGRTWYAWFSPDIPINEGPWKLFGLPGLVLEAWDSKKHYAYKAVGLYTKNLQPVGIRLYISGKPYRLKSRQEYLQKMYKEYIMGNFAFKMSALHGNGTQSVPSKAQYDYQERDYPHK
;
A
#
# COMPACT_ATOMS: atom_id res chain seq x y z
N MET A 1 -57.83 -12.03 39.27
CA MET A 1 -56.87 -10.92 39.09
C MET A 1 -55.48 -11.54 38.96
N HIS A 2 -55.07 -11.76 37.73
CA HIS A 2 -53.70 -12.21 37.41
C HIS A 2 -52.86 -10.96 37.12
N TYR A 3 -51.79 -10.80 37.85
CA TYR A 3 -50.77 -9.79 37.57
C TYR A 3 -49.64 -10.49 36.81
N ASP A 4 -49.53 -10.15 35.53
CA ASP A 4 -48.39 -10.50 34.68
C ASP A 4 -47.17 -9.63 35.07
N THR A 5 -46.07 -10.28 35.45
CA THR A 5 -44.75 -9.66 35.65
C THR A 5 -44.07 -9.58 34.30
N PRO A 6 -43.52 -8.39 33.89
CA PRO A 6 -42.76 -8.31 32.65
C PRO A 6 -41.38 -8.93 32.85
N SER A 7 -41.09 -9.93 32.03
CA SER A 7 -39.75 -10.52 31.85
C SER A 7 -38.77 -9.46 31.37
N CYS A 8 -37.86 -9.08 32.24
CA CYS A 8 -36.73 -8.22 31.89
C CYS A 8 -35.72 -9.07 31.10
N LEU A 9 -35.76 -9.00 29.76
CA LEU A 9 -34.69 -9.53 28.92
C LEU A 9 -33.45 -8.68 29.10
N LEU A 10 -32.51 -9.22 29.86
CA LEU A 10 -31.14 -8.71 29.93
C LEU A 10 -30.44 -8.95 28.57
N PHE A 11 -30.37 -7.93 27.74
CA PHE A 11 -29.49 -7.94 26.60
C PHE A 11 -28.05 -7.85 27.12
N LEU A 12 -27.38 -9.01 27.21
CA LEU A 12 -25.91 -9.05 27.29
C LEU A 12 -25.40 -8.55 25.92
N VAL A 13 -25.11 -7.26 25.84
CA VAL A 13 -24.30 -6.70 24.77
C VAL A 13 -22.88 -7.22 24.98
N THR A 14 -22.58 -8.39 24.42
CA THR A 14 -21.19 -8.77 24.19
C THR A 14 -20.65 -7.78 23.18
N SER A 15 -19.69 -6.98 23.59
CA SER A 15 -18.90 -6.14 22.69
C SER A 15 -18.04 -7.02 21.80
N ASN A 16 -18.67 -7.67 20.83
CA ASN A 16 -17.98 -8.14 19.65
C ASN A 16 -17.61 -6.88 18.87
N GLU A 17 -16.38 -6.43 19.00
CA GLU A 17 -15.81 -5.51 18.03
C GLU A 17 -15.95 -6.18 16.66
N ILE A 18 -16.91 -5.70 15.88
CA ILE A 18 -17.19 -6.21 14.55
C ILE A 18 -16.02 -5.72 13.69
N TRP A 19 -15.04 -6.58 13.48
CA TRP A 19 -13.99 -6.39 12.49
C TRP A 19 -14.69 -6.31 11.13
N ALA A 20 -14.81 -5.12 10.57
CA ALA A 20 -15.46 -4.93 9.30
C ALA A 20 -14.47 -5.30 8.19
N GLN A 21 -14.68 -6.44 7.55
CA GLN A 21 -14.09 -6.72 6.25
C GLN A 21 -14.78 -5.82 5.23
N ILE A 22 -14.04 -4.93 4.59
CA ILE A 22 -14.51 -4.30 3.36
C ILE A 22 -13.98 -5.17 2.23
N ILE A 23 -14.76 -6.18 1.85
CA ILE A 23 -14.52 -7.00 0.67
C ILE A 23 -15.60 -6.66 -0.33
N GLU A 24 -15.20 -5.99 -1.39
CA GLU A 24 -16.10 -5.61 -2.47
C GLU A 24 -15.46 -6.05 -3.79
N ASP A 25 -15.80 -7.28 -4.21
CA ASP A 25 -15.37 -7.81 -5.50
C ASP A 25 -16.08 -7.03 -6.62
N LYS A 26 -15.31 -6.43 -7.52
CA LYS A 26 -15.84 -5.62 -8.62
C LYS A 26 -15.98 -6.42 -9.89
N GLU A 27 -14.96 -7.18 -10.25
CA GLU A 27 -14.93 -7.96 -11.49
C GLU A 27 -13.87 -9.06 -11.45
N PRO A 28 -13.95 -10.06 -12.38
CA PRO A 28 -12.90 -11.04 -12.55
C PRO A 28 -11.59 -10.37 -12.99
N ALA A 29 -10.48 -10.81 -12.41
CA ALA A 29 -9.16 -10.39 -12.86
C ALA A 29 -8.81 -11.08 -14.20
N ILE A 30 -8.10 -10.38 -15.08
CA ILE A 30 -7.57 -10.89 -16.34
C ILE A 30 -6.06 -11.10 -16.29
N LEU A 31 -5.37 -10.34 -15.41
CA LEU A 31 -3.92 -10.44 -15.22
C LEU A 31 -3.57 -10.10 -13.79
N GLU A 32 -2.59 -10.78 -13.22
CA GLU A 32 -1.93 -10.44 -11.97
C GLU A 32 -0.42 -10.36 -12.20
N VAL A 33 0.21 -9.28 -11.73
CA VAL A 33 1.64 -9.03 -11.86
C VAL A 33 2.24 -8.87 -10.48
N HIS A 34 3.25 -9.66 -10.17
CA HIS A 34 4.00 -9.56 -8.94
C HIS A 34 5.23 -8.69 -9.15
N TYR A 35 5.41 -7.70 -8.29
CA TYR A 35 6.56 -6.81 -8.28
C TYR A 35 7.34 -6.93 -6.97
N ILE A 36 8.61 -6.61 -7.04
CA ILE A 36 9.39 -6.21 -5.87
C ILE A 36 9.52 -4.69 -5.91
N LYS A 37 9.01 -4.04 -4.87
CA LYS A 37 9.23 -2.61 -4.62
C LYS A 37 10.49 -2.47 -3.77
N THR A 38 11.38 -1.56 -4.15
CA THR A 38 12.48 -1.08 -3.31
C THR A 38 12.22 0.38 -2.98
N SER A 39 12.37 0.76 -1.72
CA SER A 39 12.24 2.13 -1.25
C SER A 39 13.37 2.49 -0.29
N VAL A 40 13.99 3.68 -0.47
CA VAL A 40 14.98 4.22 0.45
C VAL A 40 14.23 4.97 1.55
N ALA A 41 14.26 4.42 2.76
CA ALA A 41 13.59 5.02 3.91
C ALA A 41 14.43 6.11 4.58
N ASP A 42 15.75 6.02 4.46
CA ASP A 42 16.68 6.99 5.02
C ASP A 42 17.77 7.30 3.99
N THR A 43 17.75 8.53 3.47
CA THR A 43 18.70 8.97 2.43
C THR A 43 20.08 9.32 2.99
N LEU A 44 20.22 9.53 4.31
CA LEU A 44 21.51 9.79 4.95
C LEU A 44 22.28 8.48 5.16
N GLU A 45 21.60 7.45 5.62
CA GLU A 45 22.21 6.13 5.88
C GLU A 45 22.06 5.17 4.68
N ASN A 46 21.39 5.60 3.61
CA ASN A 46 21.04 4.79 2.44
C ASN A 46 20.32 3.48 2.83
N ARG A 47 19.47 3.55 3.87
CA ARG A 47 18.70 2.41 4.35
C ARG A 47 17.53 2.17 3.45
N SER A 48 17.45 0.99 2.85
CA SER A 48 16.38 0.60 1.94
C SER A 48 15.59 -0.59 2.46
N TYR A 49 14.32 -0.66 2.04
CA TYR A 49 13.42 -1.80 2.26
C TYR A 49 12.94 -2.35 0.93
N THR A 50 12.62 -3.64 0.94
CA THR A 50 12.01 -4.33 -0.20
C THR A 50 10.72 -4.99 0.24
N ASP A 51 9.64 -4.71 -0.50
CA ASP A 51 8.33 -5.30 -0.28
C ASP A 51 7.80 -5.96 -1.54
N PRO A 52 7.24 -7.17 -1.45
CA PRO A 52 6.50 -7.77 -2.55
C PRO A 52 5.17 -7.04 -2.70
N MET A 53 4.87 -6.67 -3.95
CA MET A 53 3.65 -5.97 -4.34
C MET A 53 2.90 -6.77 -5.39
N THR A 54 1.59 -6.69 -5.37
CA THR A 54 0.71 -7.30 -6.37
C THR A 54 -0.08 -6.23 -7.10
N LEU A 55 -0.01 -6.24 -8.43
CA LEU A 55 -0.93 -5.53 -9.32
C LEU A 55 -1.91 -6.52 -9.89
N ARG A 56 -3.20 -6.36 -9.59
CA ARG A 56 -4.29 -7.18 -10.14
C ARG A 56 -5.15 -6.32 -11.04
N ILE A 57 -5.40 -6.80 -12.25
CA ILE A 57 -6.00 -6.04 -13.33
C ILE A 57 -7.26 -6.74 -13.80
N GLY A 58 -8.36 -6.01 -13.87
CA GLY A 58 -9.61 -6.37 -14.52
C GLY A 58 -9.81 -5.63 -15.84
N LYS A 59 -11.05 -5.60 -16.35
CA LYS A 59 -11.39 -4.84 -17.56
C LYS A 59 -11.58 -3.36 -17.31
N THR A 60 -12.10 -3.01 -16.14
CA THR A 60 -12.54 -1.66 -15.77
C THR A 60 -11.90 -1.16 -14.48
N SER A 61 -11.11 -1.99 -13.83
CA SER A 61 -10.48 -1.66 -12.56
C SER A 61 -9.12 -2.32 -12.39
N ALA A 62 -8.28 -1.73 -11.56
CA ALA A 62 -7.01 -2.31 -11.16
C ALA A 62 -6.78 -2.08 -9.66
N MET A 63 -6.10 -3.01 -9.02
CA MET A 63 -5.71 -2.93 -7.61
C MET A 63 -4.21 -3.17 -7.47
N PHE A 64 -3.51 -2.25 -6.80
CA PHE A 64 -2.09 -2.39 -6.47
C PHE A 64 -1.93 -2.36 -4.95
N TYR A 65 -1.28 -3.38 -4.39
CA TYR A 65 -1.24 -3.55 -2.94
C TYR A 65 0.01 -4.32 -2.46
N PRO A 66 0.42 -4.11 -1.18
CA PRO A 66 1.50 -4.89 -0.57
C PRO A 66 1.04 -6.31 -0.26
N THR A 67 1.64 -7.29 -0.93
CA THR A 67 1.22 -8.71 -0.85
C THR A 67 1.31 -9.26 0.57
N LYS A 68 2.43 -8.98 1.27
CA LYS A 68 2.62 -9.44 2.65
C LYS A 68 1.67 -8.77 3.63
N MET A 69 1.38 -7.48 3.43
CA MET A 69 0.46 -6.75 4.31
C MET A 69 -0.95 -7.31 4.20
N MET A 70 -1.44 -7.49 2.97
CA MET A 70 -2.76 -8.08 2.75
C MET A 70 -2.87 -9.48 3.35
N TRP A 71 -1.83 -10.30 3.22
CA TRP A 71 -1.79 -11.63 3.84
C TRP A 71 -1.80 -11.53 5.37
N ALA A 72 -0.96 -10.68 5.98
CA ALA A 72 -0.91 -10.53 7.43
C ALA A 72 -2.23 -9.99 8.00
N ASP A 73 -2.83 -9.00 7.33
CA ASP A 73 -4.15 -8.45 7.71
C ASP A 73 -5.25 -9.52 7.61
N SER A 74 -5.19 -10.39 6.60
CA SER A 74 -6.14 -11.50 6.49
C SER A 74 -6.00 -12.51 7.63
N LEU A 75 -4.77 -12.82 8.06
CA LEU A 75 -4.52 -13.72 9.20
C LEU A 75 -5.07 -13.17 10.52
N LEU A 76 -4.95 -11.86 10.75
CA LEU A 76 -5.54 -11.22 11.93
C LEU A 76 -7.04 -11.54 12.11
N GLN A 77 -7.74 -11.80 11.01
CA GLN A 77 -9.18 -12.06 11.03
C GLN A 77 -9.54 -13.54 10.87
N THR A 78 -8.74 -14.28 10.12
CA THR A 78 -9.06 -15.68 9.79
C THR A 78 -8.35 -16.69 10.70
N ASP A 79 -7.13 -16.34 11.19
CA ASP A 79 -6.32 -17.19 12.04
C ASP A 79 -5.39 -16.35 12.93
N TYR A 80 -5.96 -15.73 13.95
CA TYR A 80 -5.24 -14.89 14.89
C TYR A 80 -4.10 -15.66 15.63
N ALA A 81 -4.31 -16.94 15.91
CA ALA A 81 -3.31 -17.76 16.60
C ALA A 81 -2.04 -17.93 15.73
N LEU A 82 -2.24 -18.17 14.44
CA LEU A 82 -1.13 -18.25 13.49
C LEU A 82 -0.44 -16.88 13.33
N TYR A 83 -1.21 -15.79 13.21
CA TYR A 83 -0.65 -14.45 13.17
C TYR A 83 0.26 -14.16 14.36
N GLU A 84 -0.24 -14.42 15.58
CA GLU A 84 0.50 -14.19 16.82
C GLU A 84 1.77 -15.05 16.94
N LYS A 85 1.67 -16.31 16.53
CA LYS A 85 2.83 -17.21 16.48
C LYS A 85 3.91 -16.65 15.56
N LEU A 86 3.57 -16.35 14.31
CA LEU A 86 4.53 -15.85 13.32
C LEU A 86 5.11 -14.49 13.72
N HIS A 87 4.28 -13.60 14.29
CA HIS A 87 4.73 -12.32 14.80
C HIS A 87 5.77 -12.46 15.92
N ARG A 88 5.57 -13.39 16.87
CA ARG A 88 6.53 -13.68 17.94
C ARG A 88 7.82 -14.31 17.41
N GLU A 89 7.73 -15.22 16.44
CA GLU A 89 8.90 -15.82 15.80
C GLU A 89 9.77 -14.80 15.08
N MET A 90 9.15 -13.80 14.43
CA MET A 90 9.87 -12.70 13.77
C MET A 90 10.42 -11.65 14.74
N ASN A 91 9.84 -11.54 15.94
CA ASN A 91 10.19 -10.53 16.95
C ASN A 91 10.47 -11.18 18.31
N PRO A 92 11.54 -12.01 18.44
CA PRO A 92 11.88 -12.62 19.70
C PRO A 92 12.27 -11.56 20.75
N LEU A 93 12.05 -11.87 22.02
CA LEU A 93 12.40 -11.00 23.13
C LEU A 93 13.89 -10.64 23.10
N GLY A 94 14.18 -9.34 23.32
CA GLY A 94 15.56 -8.81 23.29
C GLY A 94 16.06 -8.37 21.92
N GLN A 95 15.25 -8.50 20.87
CA GLN A 95 15.59 -7.95 19.55
C GLN A 95 15.49 -6.41 19.55
N SER A 96 16.51 -5.74 19.00
CA SER A 96 16.57 -4.27 18.96
C SER A 96 15.72 -3.66 17.84
N GLU A 97 15.40 -4.44 16.80
CA GLU A 97 14.67 -3.97 15.62
C GLU A 97 13.36 -4.73 15.44
N TYR A 98 12.24 -4.00 15.43
CA TYR A 98 10.92 -4.58 15.16
C TYR A 98 10.75 -4.87 13.67
N LYS A 99 10.33 -6.09 13.35
CA LYS A 99 10.04 -6.56 11.99
C LYS A 99 8.54 -6.80 11.83
N PRO A 100 7.81 -5.94 11.12
CA PRO A 100 6.39 -6.15 10.90
C PRO A 100 6.14 -7.35 9.99
N LEU A 101 5.23 -8.25 10.38
CA LEU A 101 4.87 -9.45 9.60
C LEU A 101 4.39 -9.09 8.18
N GLY A 102 3.66 -7.98 8.03
CA GLY A 102 3.16 -7.47 6.75
C GLY A 102 4.18 -6.70 5.89
N GLY A 103 5.48 -6.65 6.27
CA GLY A 103 6.47 -5.83 5.57
C GLY A 103 6.41 -4.35 5.94
N MET A 104 7.06 -3.48 5.18
CA MET A 104 7.15 -2.03 5.45
C MET A 104 6.14 -1.21 4.66
N GLU A 105 5.73 -1.68 3.47
CA GLU A 105 4.74 -0.97 2.67
C GLU A 105 3.33 -1.12 3.25
N ARG A 106 2.57 -0.02 3.24
CA ARG A 106 1.25 0.10 3.87
C ARG A 106 0.16 0.65 2.95
N GLU A 107 0.50 1.01 1.71
CA GLU A 107 -0.41 1.70 0.79
C GLU A 107 -1.08 0.73 -0.17
N TYR A 108 -2.40 0.85 -0.27
CA TYR A 108 -3.24 0.15 -1.22
C TYR A 108 -3.83 1.16 -2.19
N LEU A 109 -3.84 0.83 -3.46
CA LEU A 109 -4.43 1.63 -4.52
C LEU A 109 -5.51 0.82 -5.20
N PHE A 110 -6.69 1.39 -5.32
CA PHE A 110 -7.75 0.85 -6.13
C PHE A 110 -8.14 1.89 -7.18
N ARG A 111 -7.97 1.57 -8.46
CA ARG A 111 -8.31 2.43 -9.57
C ARG A 111 -9.58 1.92 -10.25
N ASN A 112 -10.57 2.81 -10.38
CA ASN A 112 -11.71 2.63 -11.25
C ASN A 112 -11.42 3.36 -12.56
N ILE A 113 -11.21 2.60 -13.64
CA ILE A 113 -10.83 3.15 -14.95
C ILE A 113 -11.99 3.93 -15.54
N ASN A 114 -13.24 3.44 -15.38
CA ASN A 114 -14.42 4.05 -15.96
C ASN A 114 -14.73 5.43 -15.34
N ASP A 115 -14.59 5.54 -14.01
CA ASP A 115 -14.90 6.77 -13.29
C ASP A 115 -13.72 7.74 -13.27
N GLY A 116 -12.54 7.30 -13.72
CA GLY A 116 -11.32 8.10 -13.66
C GLY A 116 -10.90 8.45 -12.24
N GLU A 117 -11.18 7.57 -11.28
CA GLU A 117 -10.88 7.75 -9.87
C GLU A 117 -9.91 6.71 -9.33
N THR A 118 -9.03 7.15 -8.46
CA THR A 118 -8.14 6.29 -7.67
C THR A 118 -8.41 6.49 -6.19
N MET A 119 -8.85 5.42 -5.53
CA MET A 119 -8.91 5.36 -4.08
C MET A 119 -7.56 4.90 -3.53
N VAL A 120 -7.03 5.64 -2.58
CA VAL A 120 -5.82 5.33 -1.83
C VAL A 120 -6.22 5.00 -0.40
N TYR A 121 -5.72 3.89 0.09
CA TYR A 121 -5.86 3.47 1.48
C TYR A 121 -4.48 3.20 2.08
N ARG A 122 -4.27 3.62 3.33
CA ARG A 122 -3.02 3.40 4.05
C ARG A 122 -3.24 3.36 5.55
N VAL A 123 -2.43 2.54 6.23
CA VAL A 123 -2.25 2.62 7.68
C VAL A 123 -1.17 3.66 7.98
N ILE A 124 -1.51 4.68 8.77
CA ILE A 124 -0.61 5.74 9.20
C ILE A 124 -0.60 5.76 10.73
N ALA A 125 0.53 5.45 11.35
CA ALA A 125 0.69 5.43 12.81
C ALA A 125 -0.35 4.56 13.55
N GLY A 126 -0.71 3.41 12.95
CA GLY A 126 -1.69 2.46 13.49
C GLY A 126 -3.15 2.77 13.16
N GLU A 127 -3.44 3.92 12.57
CA GLU A 127 -4.79 4.34 12.19
C GLU A 127 -5.01 4.16 10.67
N HIS A 128 -6.25 3.86 10.31
CA HIS A 128 -6.66 3.57 8.92
C HIS A 128 -7.18 4.83 8.24
N TYR A 129 -6.57 5.20 7.13
CA TYR A 129 -6.97 6.39 6.34
C TYR A 129 -7.25 6.02 4.90
N SER A 130 -8.18 6.75 4.28
CA SER A 130 -8.45 6.66 2.85
C SER A 130 -8.74 8.04 2.26
N TYR A 131 -8.43 8.21 0.99
CA TYR A 131 -8.89 9.33 0.17
C TYR A 131 -9.11 8.87 -1.26
N THR A 132 -9.86 9.67 -2.02
CA THR A 132 -10.05 9.46 -3.45
C THR A 132 -9.51 10.67 -4.20
N GLU A 133 -8.80 10.44 -5.28
CA GLU A 133 -8.31 11.47 -6.19
C GLU A 133 -8.72 11.14 -7.63
N SER A 134 -8.81 12.17 -8.47
CA SER A 134 -8.90 11.95 -9.92
C SER A 134 -7.64 11.24 -10.40
N THR A 135 -7.83 10.23 -11.24
CA THR A 135 -6.73 9.47 -11.82
C THR A 135 -5.96 10.34 -12.80
N GLU A 136 -4.75 10.74 -12.41
CA GLU A 136 -3.85 11.51 -13.26
C GLU A 136 -2.90 10.55 -13.97
N MET A 137 -2.92 10.60 -15.31
CA MET A 137 -2.04 9.79 -16.14
C MET A 137 -0.70 10.52 -16.33
N PRO A 138 0.45 9.86 -16.04
CA PRO A 138 1.77 10.43 -16.32
C PRO A 138 1.95 10.76 -17.80
N ALA A 139 2.54 11.91 -18.11
CA ALA A 139 2.83 12.32 -19.48
C ALA A 139 4.16 11.68 -19.96
N TRP A 140 4.07 10.47 -20.46
CA TRP A 140 5.20 9.67 -20.87
C TRP A 140 5.84 10.15 -22.18
N GLN A 141 7.17 10.22 -22.20
CA GLN A 141 8.00 10.32 -23.38
C GLN A 141 8.62 8.94 -23.64
N ILE A 142 8.30 8.33 -24.77
CA ILE A 142 8.86 7.05 -25.20
C ILE A 142 10.26 7.32 -25.79
N LEU A 143 11.24 6.52 -25.36
CA LEU A 143 12.64 6.62 -25.74
C LEU A 143 13.01 5.49 -26.72
N SER A 144 14.21 5.54 -27.28
CA SER A 144 14.67 4.57 -28.31
C SER A 144 15.22 3.28 -27.73
N GLU A 145 15.59 3.30 -26.44
CA GLU A 145 16.24 2.16 -25.78
C GLU A 145 15.27 0.99 -25.62
N THR A 146 15.81 -0.20 -25.88
CA THR A 146 15.08 -1.45 -25.75
C THR A 146 15.85 -2.47 -24.94
N LYS A 147 15.16 -3.38 -24.26
CA LYS A 147 15.73 -4.56 -23.60
C LYS A 147 14.68 -5.67 -23.49
N GLU A 148 15.11 -6.87 -23.12
CA GLU A 148 14.23 -7.97 -22.76
C GLU A 148 14.05 -8.07 -21.25
N LEU A 149 12.79 -8.24 -20.78
CA LEU A 149 12.43 -8.50 -19.40
C LEU A 149 11.38 -9.61 -19.34
N LEU A 150 11.62 -10.63 -18.55
CA LEU A 150 10.72 -11.79 -18.37
C LEU A 150 10.32 -12.46 -19.70
N GLY A 151 11.17 -12.39 -20.72
CA GLY A 151 10.91 -12.94 -22.05
C GLY A 151 10.08 -12.03 -22.96
N TYR A 152 9.84 -10.77 -22.57
CA TYR A 152 9.11 -9.78 -23.36
C TYR A 152 10.04 -8.68 -23.86
N SER A 153 9.87 -8.24 -25.10
CA SER A 153 10.53 -7.05 -25.61
C SER A 153 9.97 -5.81 -24.93
N CYS A 154 10.85 -4.97 -24.40
CA CYS A 154 10.48 -3.76 -23.66
C CYS A 154 11.12 -2.53 -24.28
N GLN A 155 10.41 -1.41 -24.19
CA GLN A 155 10.87 -0.09 -24.60
C GLN A 155 10.94 0.83 -23.38
N LEU A 156 11.92 1.74 -23.35
CA LEU A 156 12.09 2.69 -22.26
C LEU A 156 11.16 3.90 -22.47
N ALA A 157 10.63 4.41 -21.38
CA ALA A 157 9.92 5.68 -21.34
C ALA A 157 10.34 6.48 -20.11
N SER A 158 10.16 7.80 -20.15
CA SER A 158 10.37 8.69 -19.01
C SER A 158 9.23 9.70 -18.86
N CYS A 159 9.00 10.18 -17.64
CA CYS A 159 8.08 11.27 -17.37
C CYS A 159 8.46 12.02 -16.09
N ASP A 160 8.03 13.26 -15.97
CA ASP A 160 7.98 13.96 -14.70
C ASP A 160 6.60 13.77 -14.09
N PHE A 161 6.54 13.14 -12.90
CA PHE A 161 5.29 12.84 -12.24
C PHE A 161 5.44 12.86 -10.72
N ARG A 162 4.53 13.53 -10.02
CA ARG A 162 4.51 13.66 -8.56
C ARG A 162 5.84 14.16 -7.97
N GLY A 163 6.47 15.14 -8.67
CA GLY A 163 7.72 15.79 -8.24
C GLY A 163 8.98 14.93 -8.38
N ARG A 164 8.91 13.88 -9.20
CA ARG A 164 10.04 13.01 -9.57
C ARG A 164 10.09 12.80 -11.07
N THR A 165 11.30 12.63 -11.60
CA THR A 165 11.51 12.07 -12.93
C THR A 165 11.53 10.56 -12.80
N TRP A 166 10.60 9.89 -13.49
CA TRP A 166 10.46 8.44 -13.54
C TRP A 166 10.94 7.90 -14.88
N TYR A 167 11.49 6.71 -14.83
CA TYR A 167 11.82 5.87 -15.98
C TYR A 167 11.05 4.57 -15.86
N ALA A 168 10.56 4.05 -16.99
CA ALA A 168 9.81 2.80 -17.02
C ALA A 168 10.14 1.97 -18.26
N TRP A 169 10.36 0.68 -18.05
CA TRP A 169 10.38 -0.32 -19.10
C TRP A 169 8.97 -0.89 -19.23
N PHE A 170 8.37 -0.74 -20.39
CA PHE A 170 7.05 -1.30 -20.70
C PHE A 170 7.13 -2.23 -21.89
N SER A 171 6.25 -3.24 -21.94
CA SER A 171 6.19 -4.16 -23.08
C SER A 171 4.94 -3.94 -23.92
N PRO A 172 5.07 -3.55 -25.20
CA PRO A 172 3.96 -3.52 -26.14
C PRO A 172 3.37 -4.90 -26.43
N ASP A 173 4.12 -5.98 -26.20
CA ASP A 173 3.66 -7.36 -26.37
C ASP A 173 2.53 -7.73 -25.41
N ILE A 174 2.40 -6.96 -24.31
CA ILE A 174 1.31 -7.07 -23.35
C ILE A 174 0.49 -5.77 -23.44
N PRO A 175 -0.55 -5.71 -24.29
CA PRO A 175 -1.27 -4.47 -24.64
C PRO A 175 -2.26 -4.04 -23.52
N ILE A 176 -1.73 -3.94 -22.31
CA ILE A 176 -2.42 -3.51 -21.10
C ILE A 176 -1.69 -2.30 -20.57
N ASN A 177 -2.33 -1.13 -20.61
CA ASN A 177 -1.71 0.16 -20.23
C ASN A 177 -1.65 0.38 -18.71
N GLU A 178 -1.30 -0.66 -17.97
CA GLU A 178 -1.21 -0.69 -16.52
C GLU A 178 0.24 -0.78 -16.04
N GLY A 179 0.45 -0.49 -14.74
CA GLY A 179 1.75 -0.55 -14.12
C GLY A 179 1.69 -0.41 -12.59
N PRO A 180 2.85 -0.51 -11.92
CA PRO A 180 2.92 -0.44 -10.47
C PRO A 180 2.60 0.96 -9.98
N TRP A 181 1.99 1.05 -8.81
CA TRP A 181 1.61 2.29 -8.15
C TRP A 181 0.72 3.16 -9.05
N LYS A 182 1.12 4.39 -9.34
CA LYS A 182 0.43 5.33 -10.22
C LYS A 182 1.12 5.48 -11.58
N LEU A 183 2.02 4.53 -11.94
CA LEU A 183 2.83 4.56 -13.16
C LEU A 183 2.20 3.67 -14.25
N PHE A 184 1.20 4.22 -14.93
CA PHE A 184 0.40 3.54 -15.98
C PHE A 184 0.23 4.47 -17.20
N GLY A 185 -0.48 4.02 -18.23
CA GLY A 185 -0.83 4.83 -19.41
C GLY A 185 0.16 4.70 -20.58
N LEU A 186 1.20 3.88 -20.46
CA LEU A 186 2.04 3.49 -21.60
C LEU A 186 1.28 2.50 -22.50
N PRO A 187 1.62 2.40 -23.81
CA PRO A 187 0.99 1.46 -24.74
C PRO A 187 1.47 0.02 -24.51
N GLY A 188 1.39 -0.45 -23.26
CA GLY A 188 1.81 -1.77 -22.81
C GLY A 188 2.08 -1.80 -21.31
N LEU A 189 2.21 -3.01 -20.76
CA LEU A 189 2.40 -3.24 -19.33
C LEU A 189 3.79 -2.76 -18.88
N VAL A 190 3.83 -1.98 -17.80
CA VAL A 190 5.08 -1.57 -17.17
C VAL A 190 5.65 -2.75 -16.38
N LEU A 191 6.82 -3.25 -16.79
CA LEU A 191 7.51 -4.36 -16.12
C LEU A 191 8.58 -3.91 -15.12
N GLU A 192 9.15 -2.73 -15.32
CA GLU A 192 10.11 -2.16 -14.39
C GLU A 192 9.97 -0.64 -14.38
N ALA A 193 10.04 0.00 -13.20
CA ALA A 193 10.05 1.46 -13.10
C ALA A 193 10.92 1.91 -11.93
N TRP A 194 11.56 3.09 -12.07
CA TRP A 194 12.37 3.69 -11.00
C TRP A 194 12.41 5.22 -11.16
N ASP A 195 12.60 5.92 -10.05
CA ASP A 195 12.86 7.35 -10.09
C ASP A 195 14.36 7.65 -10.38
N SER A 196 14.65 8.85 -10.87
CA SER A 196 16.01 9.25 -11.28
C SER A 196 17.09 9.10 -10.20
N LYS A 197 16.68 9.13 -8.92
CA LYS A 197 17.57 8.91 -7.76
C LYS A 197 17.64 7.46 -7.33
N LYS A 198 16.84 6.58 -7.91
CA LYS A 198 16.68 5.17 -7.51
C LYS A 198 16.26 5.00 -6.04
N HIS A 199 15.57 6.00 -5.48
CA HIS A 199 15.00 5.90 -4.14
C HIS A 199 13.71 5.06 -4.11
N TYR A 200 13.03 4.97 -5.26
CA TYR A 200 11.87 4.10 -5.47
C TYR A 200 12.06 3.32 -6.77
N ALA A 201 11.90 2.01 -6.67
CA ALA A 201 11.97 1.13 -7.81
C ALA A 201 10.94 0.01 -7.69
N TYR A 202 10.41 -0.41 -8.83
CA TYR A 202 9.50 -1.54 -8.99
C TYR A 202 10.05 -2.45 -10.07
N LYS A 203 10.12 -3.75 -9.81
CA LYS A 203 10.57 -4.75 -10.77
C LYS A 203 9.62 -5.92 -10.79
N ALA A 204 8.98 -6.18 -11.94
CA ALA A 204 8.14 -7.36 -12.12
C ALA A 204 8.97 -8.64 -11.99
N VAL A 205 8.43 -9.62 -11.28
CA VAL A 205 9.05 -10.92 -11.03
C VAL A 205 8.17 -12.09 -11.49
N GLY A 206 6.93 -11.83 -11.87
CA GLY A 206 6.00 -12.84 -12.38
C GLY A 206 4.71 -12.25 -12.90
N LEU A 207 4.13 -12.90 -13.92
CA LEU A 207 2.85 -12.61 -14.52
C LEU A 207 1.98 -13.86 -14.48
N TYR A 208 0.70 -13.70 -14.10
CA TYR A 208 -0.24 -14.80 -13.91
C TYR A 208 -1.58 -14.48 -14.55
N THR A 209 -2.14 -15.46 -15.28
CA THR A 209 -3.43 -15.33 -15.99
C THR A 209 -4.45 -16.39 -15.56
N LYS A 210 -4.08 -17.27 -14.62
CA LYS A 210 -4.94 -18.37 -14.16
C LYS A 210 -5.08 -18.36 -12.66
N ASN A 211 -6.23 -18.84 -12.16
CA ASN A 211 -6.55 -18.95 -10.73
C ASN A 211 -6.44 -17.61 -9.99
N LEU A 212 -6.81 -16.52 -10.68
CA LEU A 212 -6.76 -15.19 -10.12
C LEU A 212 -7.93 -14.93 -9.19
N GLN A 213 -7.68 -14.20 -8.10
CA GLN A 213 -8.74 -13.64 -7.29
C GLN A 213 -9.37 -12.45 -8.02
N PRO A 214 -10.65 -12.12 -7.78
CA PRO A 214 -11.28 -10.93 -8.37
C PRO A 214 -10.53 -9.64 -8.06
N VAL A 215 -10.64 -8.66 -8.94
CA VAL A 215 -10.27 -7.27 -8.63
C VAL A 215 -11.35 -6.69 -7.73
N GLY A 216 -10.95 -5.98 -6.69
CA GLY A 216 -11.88 -5.39 -5.76
C GLY A 216 -11.20 -4.73 -4.59
N ILE A 217 -11.98 -4.05 -3.76
CA ILE A 217 -11.51 -3.47 -2.52
C ILE A 217 -11.47 -4.60 -1.48
N ARG A 218 -10.27 -4.95 -1.01
CA ARG A 218 -10.07 -5.94 0.05
C ARG A 218 -9.26 -5.31 1.16
N LEU A 219 -9.96 -4.81 2.17
CA LEU A 219 -9.36 -4.22 3.34
C LEU A 219 -9.77 -5.03 4.57
N TYR A 220 -8.80 -5.58 5.24
CA TYR A 220 -8.97 -6.28 6.51
C TYR A 220 -8.66 -5.29 7.63
N ILE A 221 -9.68 -4.55 8.07
CA ILE A 221 -9.53 -3.46 9.03
C ILE A 221 -10.54 -3.58 10.17
N SER A 222 -10.19 -3.06 11.34
CA SER A 222 -11.16 -2.83 12.40
C SER A 222 -11.85 -1.47 12.19
N GLY A 223 -13.16 -1.48 11.95
CA GLY A 223 -13.94 -0.27 11.72
C GLY A 223 -13.81 0.29 10.29
N LYS A 224 -14.26 1.54 10.11
CA LYS A 224 -14.16 2.26 8.84
C LYS A 224 -12.93 3.14 8.83
N PRO A 225 -12.20 3.25 7.70
CA PRO A 225 -11.07 4.16 7.61
C PRO A 225 -11.54 5.62 7.73
N TYR A 226 -10.71 6.47 8.33
CA TYR A 226 -10.91 7.91 8.32
C TYR A 226 -10.78 8.42 6.89
N ARG A 227 -11.86 9.01 6.37
CA ARG A 227 -11.86 9.56 5.01
C ARG A 227 -11.26 10.96 5.02
N LEU A 228 -10.10 11.10 4.41
CA LEU A 228 -9.46 12.39 4.18
C LEU A 228 -10.07 13.08 2.94
N LYS A 229 -10.07 14.41 2.93
CA LYS A 229 -10.72 15.20 1.88
C LYS A 229 -9.92 15.23 0.58
N SER A 230 -8.59 15.02 0.66
CA SER A 230 -7.71 15.16 -0.49
C SER A 230 -6.37 14.46 -0.30
N ARG A 231 -5.64 14.27 -1.41
CA ARG A 231 -4.22 13.86 -1.41
C ARG A 231 -3.36 14.81 -0.56
N GLN A 232 -3.63 16.09 -0.60
CA GLN A 232 -2.90 17.08 0.17
C GLN A 232 -3.01 16.83 1.69
N GLU A 233 -4.21 16.58 2.18
CA GLU A 233 -4.44 16.24 3.60
C GLU A 233 -3.74 14.93 3.99
N TYR A 234 -3.75 13.95 3.07
CA TYR A 234 -3.04 12.69 3.26
C TYR A 234 -1.52 12.90 3.39
N LEU A 235 -0.90 13.65 2.47
CA LEU A 235 0.54 13.94 2.51
C LEU A 235 0.93 14.74 3.76
N GLN A 236 0.09 15.69 4.19
CA GLN A 236 0.28 16.41 5.46
C GLN A 236 0.24 15.47 6.66
N LYS A 237 -0.71 14.54 6.67
CA LYS A 237 -0.84 13.55 7.74
C LYS A 237 0.39 12.65 7.81
N MET A 238 0.86 12.15 6.66
CA MET A 238 2.09 11.38 6.54
C MET A 238 3.30 12.14 7.08
N TYR A 239 3.45 13.40 6.69
CA TYR A 239 4.53 14.26 7.16
C TYR A 239 4.51 14.43 8.69
N LYS A 240 3.37 14.78 9.26
CA LYS A 240 3.23 14.98 10.71
C LYS A 240 3.54 13.73 11.52
N GLU A 241 3.08 12.58 11.08
CA GLU A 241 3.23 11.34 11.86
C GLU A 241 4.64 10.74 11.75
N TYR A 242 5.26 10.77 10.58
CA TYR A 242 6.55 10.11 10.36
C TYR A 242 7.75 11.04 10.46
N ILE A 243 7.64 12.31 10.03
CA ILE A 243 8.77 13.23 10.01
C ILE A 243 8.86 14.07 11.28
N MET A 244 7.72 14.60 11.75
CA MET A 244 7.69 15.39 12.98
C MET A 244 7.84 14.51 14.24
N GLY A 245 8.05 13.20 14.07
CA GLY A 245 8.34 12.28 15.16
C GLY A 245 7.14 11.90 16.05
N ASN A 246 5.92 12.29 15.68
CA ASN A 246 4.73 11.96 16.49
C ASN A 246 4.55 10.45 16.67
N PHE A 247 4.83 9.67 15.61
CA PHE A 247 4.75 8.21 15.68
C PHE A 247 5.81 7.62 16.62
N ALA A 248 7.07 8.07 16.53
CA ALA A 248 8.15 7.61 17.39
C ALA A 248 7.88 7.96 18.86
N PHE A 249 7.33 9.16 19.13
CA PHE A 249 6.93 9.58 20.47
C PHE A 249 5.79 8.71 21.02
N LYS A 250 4.74 8.45 20.24
CA LYS A 250 3.63 7.57 20.64
C LYS A 250 4.11 6.16 20.95
N MET A 251 4.98 5.59 20.11
CA MET A 251 5.53 4.24 20.32
C MET A 251 6.42 4.18 21.55
N SER A 252 7.25 5.18 21.82
CA SER A 252 8.06 5.28 23.05
C SER A 252 7.20 5.34 24.32
N ALA A 253 6.12 6.10 24.29
CA ALA A 253 5.18 6.20 25.41
C ALA A 253 4.45 4.88 25.69
N LEU A 254 4.09 4.11 24.66
CA LEU A 254 3.42 2.81 24.78
C LEU A 254 4.34 1.72 25.38
N HIS A 255 5.64 1.79 25.13
CA HIS A 255 6.61 0.79 25.60
C HIS A 255 7.27 1.13 26.94
N GLY A 256 6.82 2.19 27.62
CA GLY A 256 7.27 2.54 28.99
C GLY A 256 8.73 2.98 29.10
N ASN A 257 9.45 3.07 28.00
CA ASN A 257 10.82 3.59 27.96
C ASN A 257 10.76 5.12 27.85
N GLY A 258 10.77 5.83 28.98
CA GLY A 258 10.74 7.28 29.09
C GLY A 258 11.94 8.04 28.50
N THR A 259 12.68 7.43 27.60
CA THR A 259 13.68 8.12 26.79
C THR A 259 12.94 8.91 25.71
N GLN A 260 13.00 10.23 25.79
CA GLN A 260 12.63 11.08 24.67
C GLN A 260 13.38 10.56 23.45
N SER A 261 12.65 9.92 22.52
CA SER A 261 13.22 9.60 21.22
C SER A 261 13.49 10.95 20.56
N VAL A 262 14.77 11.35 20.54
CA VAL A 262 15.23 12.43 19.68
C VAL A 262 14.71 12.12 18.29
N PRO A 263 14.06 13.08 17.60
CA PRO A 263 13.68 12.86 16.21
C PRO A 263 14.87 12.27 15.46
N SER A 264 14.72 11.12 14.89
CA SER A 264 15.81 10.48 14.16
C SER A 264 16.32 11.51 13.16
N LYS A 265 17.64 11.66 13.00
CA LYS A 265 18.23 12.49 11.95
C LYS A 265 17.93 11.93 10.55
N ALA A 266 17.18 10.83 10.49
CA ALA A 266 16.75 10.19 9.27
C ALA A 266 16.09 11.19 8.33
N GLN A 267 16.61 11.29 7.14
CA GLN A 267 16.04 12.13 6.09
C GLN A 267 15.16 11.23 5.20
N TYR A 268 13.86 11.28 5.45
CA TYR A 268 12.90 10.57 4.62
C TYR A 268 12.73 11.27 3.27
N ASP A 269 12.77 10.48 2.22
CA ASP A 269 12.47 10.93 0.86
C ASP A 269 11.10 10.37 0.44
N TYR A 270 10.09 11.24 0.33
CA TYR A 270 8.74 10.83 -0.03
C TYR A 270 8.62 10.42 -1.49
N GLN A 271 7.78 9.45 -1.75
CA GLN A 271 7.48 9.02 -3.11
C GLN A 271 6.81 10.14 -3.92
N GLU A 272 5.94 10.95 -3.31
CA GLU A 272 5.35 12.14 -3.90
C GLU A 272 6.00 13.40 -3.32
N ARG A 273 6.64 14.22 -4.17
CA ARG A 273 7.43 15.39 -3.78
C ARG A 273 6.84 16.72 -4.25
N ASP A 274 5.77 16.70 -5.03
CA ASP A 274 5.07 17.86 -5.56
C ASP A 274 4.19 18.59 -4.55
N TYR A 275 4.38 18.27 -3.28
CA TYR A 275 3.68 18.86 -2.14
C TYR A 275 4.64 19.73 -1.31
N PRO A 276 4.29 20.98 -0.97
CA PRO A 276 5.10 21.79 -0.08
C PRO A 276 5.04 21.20 1.36
N HIS A 277 6.12 20.62 1.81
CA HIS A 277 6.31 20.11 3.17
C HIS A 277 6.66 21.24 4.16
N LYS A 278 6.03 22.41 4.06
CA LYS A 278 6.25 23.55 4.94
C LYS A 278 4.98 23.92 5.70
#